data_0f6e21c8cd186c4aff094b8355231488
#
_entry.id   0f6e21c8cd186c4aff094b8355231488
#
_cell.length_a   1.000
_cell.length_b   1.000
_cell.length_c   1.000
_cell.angle_alpha   90.00
_cell.angle_beta   90.00
_cell.angle_gamma   90.00
#
_symmetry.space_group_name_H-M   'P 1'
#
loop_
_entity.id
_entity.type
_entity.pdbx_description
1 polymer ?
#
loop_
_entity_poly.entity_id
_entity_poly.type
_entity_poly.pdbx_seq_one_letter_code
_entity_poly.pdbx_strand_id
1 'polypeptide(L)'
;MSRTKKLAAVSAATIAAALAVAVQTAPAQAEAAGPISATLSGNMTINAGINWTCTSSTMGGTIADDGTLSITSATVGGCGVTVAPANLPWSGSLSGGVATLSGFQVTAVGCTYGGSLTGSYVDGPLPVTATFTNQSVPKVSGIFCPGSVSLTASYVFSQP
;
A
#
# COMPACT_ATOMS: atom_id res chain seq x y z
N MET A 1 -22.72 -75.95 47.02
CA MET A 1 -23.44 -74.65 46.87
C MET A 1 -22.40 -73.56 46.90
N SER A 2 -21.97 -73.11 45.74
CA SER A 2 -20.88 -72.08 45.62
C SER A 2 -21.50 -70.82 45.08
N ARG A 3 -21.40 -69.73 45.82
CA ARG A 3 -21.83 -68.38 45.38
C ARG A 3 -20.62 -67.59 44.94
N THR A 4 -20.43 -67.44 43.65
CA THR A 4 -19.48 -66.57 43.02
C THR A 4 -19.90 -65.11 43.13
N LYS A 5 -19.11 -64.30 43.84
CA LYS A 5 -19.27 -62.83 43.89
C LYS A 5 -18.55 -62.23 42.68
N LYS A 6 -19.31 -61.55 41.83
CA LYS A 6 -18.76 -60.77 40.74
C LYS A 6 -18.31 -59.39 41.26
N LEU A 7 -17.04 -59.11 41.15
CA LEU A 7 -16.45 -57.77 41.39
C LEU A 7 -16.63 -56.95 40.09
N ALA A 8 -17.34 -55.87 40.18
CA ALA A 8 -17.44 -54.89 39.09
C ALA A 8 -16.29 -53.91 39.19
N ALA A 9 -15.42 -53.92 38.20
CA ALA A 9 -14.37 -52.90 38.05
C ALA A 9 -14.95 -51.64 37.45
N VAL A 10 -14.93 -50.56 38.19
CA VAL A 10 -15.29 -49.20 37.70
C VAL A 10 -14.02 -48.60 37.05
N SER A 11 -14.03 -48.52 35.73
CA SER A 11 -12.98 -47.81 34.98
C SER A 11 -13.33 -46.33 34.95
N ALA A 12 -12.56 -45.51 35.62
CA ALA A 12 -12.63 -44.05 35.52
C ALA A 12 -11.94 -43.61 34.23
N ALA A 13 -12.74 -43.19 33.25
CA ALA A 13 -12.27 -42.58 32.03
C ALA A 13 -11.99 -41.08 32.31
N THR A 14 -10.73 -40.73 32.39
CA THR A 14 -10.29 -39.31 32.41
C THR A 14 -10.38 -38.72 31.01
N ILE A 15 -11.37 -37.88 30.80
CA ILE A 15 -11.51 -37.09 29.56
C ILE A 15 -10.53 -35.89 29.67
N ALA A 16 -9.41 -36.00 29.00
CA ALA A 16 -8.53 -34.85 28.78
C ALA A 16 -9.17 -33.97 27.70
N ALA A 17 -9.82 -32.87 28.11
CA ALA A 17 -10.28 -31.84 27.18
C ALA A 17 -9.06 -31.05 26.67
N ALA A 18 -8.59 -31.36 25.47
CA ALA A 18 -7.63 -30.53 24.75
C ALA A 18 -8.35 -29.26 24.27
N LEU A 19 -8.08 -28.14 24.92
CA LEU A 19 -8.49 -26.83 24.43
C LEU A 19 -7.62 -26.51 23.21
N ALA A 20 -8.11 -26.83 22.02
CA ALA A 20 -7.56 -26.31 20.77
C ALA A 20 -7.90 -24.80 20.70
N VAL A 21 -6.92 -23.96 21.02
CA VAL A 21 -7.00 -22.53 20.73
C VAL A 21 -6.93 -22.41 19.20
N ALA A 22 -8.08 -22.31 18.56
CA ALA A 22 -8.15 -21.93 17.16
C ALA A 22 -7.66 -20.47 17.07
N VAL A 23 -6.45 -20.28 16.62
CA VAL A 23 -5.96 -18.97 16.17
C VAL A 23 -6.77 -18.67 14.91
N GLN A 24 -7.85 -17.91 15.07
CA GLN A 24 -8.57 -17.34 13.94
C GLN A 24 -7.66 -16.26 13.35
N THR A 25 -6.90 -16.62 12.33
CA THR A 25 -6.34 -15.62 11.42
C THR A 25 -7.55 -14.96 10.78
N ALA A 26 -7.83 -13.71 11.16
CA ALA A 26 -8.82 -12.91 10.45
C ALA A 26 -8.43 -12.93 8.96
N PRO A 27 -9.37 -13.23 8.04
CA PRO A 27 -9.06 -13.13 6.63
C PRO A 27 -8.61 -11.69 6.37
N ALA A 28 -7.47 -11.54 5.68
CA ALA A 28 -7.12 -10.26 5.10
C ALA A 28 -8.36 -9.80 4.32
N GLN A 29 -8.91 -8.64 4.69
CA GLN A 29 -10.11 -8.14 4.03
C GLN A 29 -9.70 -7.85 2.59
N ALA A 30 -10.13 -8.71 1.68
CA ALA A 30 -9.99 -8.47 0.25
C ALA A 30 -10.74 -7.16 -0.04
N GLU A 31 -10.05 -6.16 -0.53
CA GLU A 31 -10.69 -4.94 -1.00
C GLU A 31 -11.51 -5.29 -2.23
N ALA A 32 -12.74 -4.79 -2.33
CA ALA A 32 -13.57 -5.07 -3.49
C ALA A 32 -12.92 -4.48 -4.74
N ALA A 33 -12.74 -5.30 -5.78
CA ALA A 33 -12.23 -4.82 -7.07
C ALA A 33 -13.11 -3.69 -7.60
N GLY A 34 -12.47 -2.64 -8.11
CA GLY A 34 -13.22 -1.50 -8.65
C GLY A 34 -12.37 -0.26 -8.92
N PRO A 35 -13.04 0.86 -9.23
CA PRO A 35 -12.37 2.13 -9.38
C PRO A 35 -11.76 2.57 -8.04
N ILE A 36 -10.59 3.19 -8.12
CA ILE A 36 -9.90 3.77 -6.96
C ILE A 36 -9.42 5.18 -7.29
N SER A 37 -9.44 6.03 -6.28
CA SER A 37 -8.82 7.35 -6.31
C SER A 37 -7.83 7.49 -5.16
N ALA A 38 -6.78 8.26 -5.38
CA ALA A 38 -5.86 8.65 -4.33
C ALA A 38 -5.69 10.17 -4.36
N THR A 39 -5.84 10.78 -3.20
CA THR A 39 -5.71 12.24 -3.05
C THR A 39 -4.60 12.56 -2.07
N LEU A 40 -3.75 13.52 -2.43
CA LEU A 40 -2.67 13.99 -1.56
C LEU A 40 -3.23 14.45 -0.22
N SER A 41 -2.67 13.94 0.86
CA SER A 41 -2.95 14.36 2.23
C SER A 41 -1.82 15.25 2.73
N GLY A 42 -2.12 16.52 2.93
CA GLY A 42 -1.11 17.53 3.24
C GLY A 42 -0.31 17.98 2.00
N ASN A 43 1.01 18.09 2.15
CA ASN A 43 1.89 18.53 1.08
C ASN A 43 2.82 17.40 0.64
N MET A 44 3.15 17.40 -0.65
CA MET A 44 4.26 16.61 -1.18
C MET A 44 5.52 17.47 -1.15
N THR A 45 6.63 16.92 -0.68
CA THR A 45 7.94 17.56 -0.73
C THR A 45 8.86 16.81 -1.67
N ILE A 46 9.56 17.56 -2.53
CA ILE A 46 10.54 17.03 -3.47
C ILE A 46 11.85 17.77 -3.21
N ASN A 47 12.91 17.04 -2.92
CA ASN A 47 14.25 17.58 -2.75
C ASN A 47 15.12 17.21 -3.96
N ALA A 48 15.53 18.22 -4.71
CA ALA A 48 16.39 18.12 -5.87
C ALA A 48 17.66 19.00 -5.70
N GLY A 49 18.18 19.09 -4.47
CA GLY A 49 19.16 20.08 -4.06
C GLY A 49 18.54 21.38 -3.54
N ILE A 50 17.34 21.69 -3.97
CA ILE A 50 16.41 22.67 -3.40
C ILE A 50 15.10 21.95 -3.08
N ASN A 51 14.39 22.46 -2.08
CA ASN A 51 13.10 21.88 -1.67
C ASN A 51 11.96 22.51 -2.47
N TRP A 52 11.13 21.67 -3.04
CA TRP A 52 9.92 22.05 -3.73
C TRP A 52 8.74 21.46 -2.96
N THR A 53 7.69 22.24 -2.80
CA THR A 53 6.47 21.81 -2.12
C THR A 53 5.32 21.88 -3.11
N CYS A 54 4.63 20.75 -3.30
CA CYS A 54 3.43 20.66 -4.09
C CYS A 54 2.22 20.53 -3.16
N THR A 55 1.17 21.29 -3.41
CA THR A 55 0.00 21.36 -2.51
C THR A 55 -1.18 20.53 -2.98
N SER A 56 -1.13 20.00 -4.19
CA SER A 56 -2.19 19.14 -4.74
C SER A 56 -1.61 18.02 -5.58
N SER A 57 -2.19 16.84 -5.45
CA SER A 57 -1.97 15.71 -6.35
C SER A 57 -3.12 14.74 -6.23
N THR A 58 -3.52 14.18 -7.36
CA THR A 58 -4.54 13.13 -7.42
C THR A 58 -4.08 12.01 -8.33
N MET A 59 -4.50 10.80 -8.03
CA MET A 59 -4.34 9.65 -8.90
C MET A 59 -5.68 8.94 -9.04
N GLY A 60 -5.93 8.34 -10.19
CA GLY A 60 -7.15 7.57 -10.46
C GLY A 60 -6.82 6.31 -11.25
N GLY A 61 -7.59 5.26 -11.00
CA GLY A 61 -7.37 3.98 -11.65
C GLY A 61 -8.30 2.89 -11.13
N THR A 62 -7.78 1.69 -11.03
CA THR A 62 -8.49 0.51 -10.52
C THR A 62 -7.67 -0.24 -9.49
N ILE A 63 -8.37 -0.91 -8.58
CA ILE A 63 -7.82 -1.88 -7.64
C ILE A 63 -8.46 -3.24 -7.89
N ALA A 64 -7.68 -4.31 -7.81
CA ALA A 64 -8.18 -5.68 -7.85
C ALA A 64 -8.39 -6.23 -6.42
N ASP A 65 -9.11 -7.34 -6.28
CA ASP A 65 -9.41 -7.98 -4.99
C ASP A 65 -8.16 -8.39 -4.18
N ASP A 66 -7.03 -8.55 -4.85
CA ASP A 66 -5.73 -8.87 -4.24
C ASP A 66 -4.91 -7.62 -3.85
N GLY A 67 -5.49 -6.43 -3.98
CA GLY A 67 -4.84 -5.14 -3.73
C GLY A 67 -3.95 -4.64 -4.87
N THR A 68 -3.92 -5.32 -6.02
CA THR A 68 -3.16 -4.84 -7.19
C THR A 68 -3.76 -3.56 -7.76
N LEU A 69 -2.92 -2.55 -7.99
CA LEU A 69 -3.30 -1.23 -8.49
C LEU A 69 -2.89 -1.05 -9.96
N SER A 70 -3.77 -0.38 -10.72
CA SER A 70 -3.44 0.18 -12.03
C SER A 70 -3.85 1.65 -12.04
N ILE A 71 -2.87 2.54 -12.01
CA ILE A 71 -3.09 4.00 -11.99
C ILE A 71 -3.05 4.50 -13.43
N THR A 72 -4.20 4.91 -13.94
CA THR A 72 -4.38 5.34 -15.34
C THR A 72 -4.38 6.85 -15.52
N SER A 73 -4.55 7.60 -14.44
CA SER A 73 -4.50 9.06 -14.42
C SER A 73 -3.78 9.59 -13.21
N ALA A 74 -3.09 10.70 -13.36
CA ALA A 74 -2.45 11.40 -12.25
C ALA A 74 -2.35 12.89 -12.55
N THR A 75 -2.37 13.70 -11.49
CA THR A 75 -2.13 15.15 -11.55
C THR A 75 -1.18 15.55 -10.42
N VAL A 76 -0.38 16.57 -10.64
CA VAL A 76 0.45 17.19 -9.60
C VAL A 76 0.39 18.69 -9.81
N GLY A 77 0.13 19.44 -8.75
CA GLY A 77 -0.04 20.88 -8.82
C GLY A 77 0.41 21.63 -7.58
N GLY A 78 0.44 22.96 -7.69
CA GLY A 78 0.85 23.83 -6.60
C GLY A 78 2.33 23.70 -6.22
N CYS A 79 3.21 23.31 -7.17
CA CYS A 79 4.63 23.14 -6.95
C CYS A 79 5.46 24.38 -7.24
N GLY A 80 4.84 25.47 -7.73
CA GLY A 80 5.57 26.62 -8.27
C GLY A 80 6.20 26.38 -9.65
N VAL A 81 6.19 25.13 -10.13
CA VAL A 81 6.60 24.71 -11.48
C VAL A 81 5.60 23.68 -12.01
N THR A 82 5.56 23.53 -13.34
CA THR A 82 4.75 22.49 -13.94
C THR A 82 5.40 21.13 -13.73
N VAL A 83 4.64 20.21 -13.12
CA VAL A 83 5.00 18.78 -12.98
C VAL A 83 3.98 17.97 -13.77
N ALA A 84 4.43 17.24 -14.76
CA ALA A 84 3.58 16.43 -15.63
C ALA A 84 3.83 14.93 -15.36
N PRO A 85 2.82 14.17 -14.94
CA PRO A 85 2.89 12.71 -14.93
C PRO A 85 3.17 12.15 -16.31
N ALA A 86 3.97 11.10 -16.38
CA ALA A 86 4.36 10.43 -17.60
C ALA A 86 4.35 8.91 -17.42
N ASN A 87 4.42 8.16 -18.51
CA ASN A 87 4.51 6.70 -18.53
C ASN A 87 3.32 5.99 -17.84
N LEU A 88 2.13 6.59 -17.88
CA LEU A 88 0.91 5.92 -17.43
C LEU A 88 0.51 4.79 -18.40
N PRO A 89 -0.11 3.69 -17.91
CA PRO A 89 -0.49 3.46 -16.51
C PRO A 89 0.69 3.04 -15.63
N TRP A 90 0.64 3.43 -14.35
CA TRP A 90 1.55 2.92 -13.34
C TRP A 90 0.91 1.70 -12.67
N SER A 91 1.70 0.70 -12.35
CA SER A 91 1.27 -0.47 -11.57
C SER A 91 1.65 -0.33 -10.12
N GLY A 92 0.93 -0.98 -9.23
CA GLY A 92 1.25 -0.94 -7.79
C GLY A 92 0.48 -1.97 -7.01
N SER A 93 0.56 -1.86 -5.69
CA SER A 93 -0.21 -2.69 -4.79
C SER A 93 -0.43 -2.02 -3.43
N LEU A 94 -1.54 -2.37 -2.78
CA LEU A 94 -1.81 -2.17 -1.36
C LEU A 94 -1.96 -3.56 -0.75
N SER A 95 -0.98 -4.04 -0.02
CA SER A 95 -1.00 -5.39 0.55
C SER A 95 -0.12 -5.48 1.79
N GLY A 96 -0.66 -6.04 2.88
CA GLY A 96 0.09 -6.31 4.10
C GLY A 96 0.74 -5.08 4.73
N GLY A 97 0.11 -3.93 4.66
CA GLY A 97 0.64 -2.67 5.20
C GLY A 97 1.71 -1.99 4.35
N VAL A 98 1.99 -2.52 3.15
CA VAL A 98 2.96 -1.97 2.19
C VAL A 98 2.24 -1.47 0.96
N ALA A 99 2.46 -0.20 0.62
CA ALA A 99 2.02 0.43 -0.62
C ALA A 99 3.18 0.48 -1.60
N THR A 100 3.00 -0.04 -2.81
CA THR A 100 4.00 0.06 -3.88
C THR A 100 3.43 0.79 -5.09
N LEU A 101 4.28 1.49 -5.82
CA LEU A 101 3.96 2.10 -7.10
C LEU A 101 5.16 1.92 -8.02
N SER A 102 4.98 1.21 -9.12
CA SER A 102 6.02 0.89 -10.11
C SER A 102 5.71 1.56 -11.45
N GLY A 103 6.76 1.94 -12.16
CA GLY A 103 6.62 2.68 -13.41
C GLY A 103 6.25 4.15 -13.21
N PHE A 104 6.24 4.63 -11.95
CA PHE A 104 6.06 6.04 -11.63
C PHE A 104 7.03 6.90 -12.44
N GLN A 105 6.52 7.93 -13.08
CA GLN A 105 7.35 8.85 -13.84
C GLN A 105 6.70 10.23 -13.89
N VAL A 106 7.53 11.25 -13.67
CA VAL A 106 7.12 12.65 -13.76
C VAL A 106 8.18 13.47 -14.49
N THR A 107 7.73 14.48 -15.21
CA THR A 107 8.60 15.45 -15.88
C THR A 107 8.38 16.83 -15.28
N ALA A 108 9.46 17.49 -14.91
CA ALA A 108 9.46 18.85 -14.41
C ALA A 108 10.71 19.58 -14.88
N VAL A 109 10.57 20.82 -15.37
CA VAL A 109 11.68 21.71 -15.77
C VAL A 109 12.66 21.03 -16.72
N GLY A 110 12.17 20.23 -17.67
CA GLY A 110 13.00 19.51 -18.64
C GLY A 110 13.72 18.27 -18.10
N CYS A 111 13.47 17.89 -16.85
CA CYS A 111 14.00 16.70 -16.21
C CYS A 111 12.89 15.66 -16.03
N THR A 112 13.18 14.41 -16.37
CA THR A 112 12.28 13.30 -16.11
C THR A 112 12.85 12.41 -15.04
N TYR A 113 12.04 12.12 -14.02
CA TYR A 113 12.36 11.25 -12.92
C TYR A 113 11.35 10.11 -12.86
N GLY A 114 11.81 8.92 -12.50
CA GLY A 114 10.91 7.77 -12.45
C GLY A 114 11.54 6.56 -11.79
N GLY A 115 10.67 5.61 -11.43
CA GLY A 115 11.10 4.38 -10.77
C GLY A 115 9.97 3.75 -9.97
N SER A 116 10.33 3.09 -8.90
CA SER A 116 9.38 2.50 -7.96
C SER A 116 9.39 3.25 -6.65
N LEU A 117 8.19 3.45 -6.09
CA LEU A 117 7.99 4.01 -4.76
C LEU A 117 7.49 2.91 -3.83
N THR A 118 7.95 2.93 -2.57
CA THR A 118 7.50 2.02 -1.53
C THR A 118 7.14 2.82 -0.30
N GLY A 119 5.91 2.68 0.14
CA GLY A 119 5.37 3.35 1.32
C GLY A 119 4.78 2.36 2.30
N SER A 120 4.30 2.87 3.41
CA SER A 120 3.59 2.10 4.43
C SER A 120 2.19 2.65 4.63
N TYR A 121 1.26 1.80 5.01
CA TYR A 121 -0.08 2.16 5.44
C TYR A 121 -0.55 1.24 6.57
N VAL A 122 -1.57 1.64 7.30
CA VAL A 122 -2.24 0.74 8.26
C VAL A 122 -3.20 -0.13 7.48
N ASP A 123 -2.97 -1.45 7.52
CA ASP A 123 -3.78 -2.43 6.81
C ASP A 123 -5.21 -2.41 7.30
N GLY A 124 -6.17 -2.43 6.38
CA GLY A 124 -7.60 -2.32 6.67
C GLY A 124 -8.40 -1.94 5.43
N PRO A 125 -9.73 -1.84 5.58
CA PRO A 125 -10.60 -1.45 4.48
C PRO A 125 -10.35 0.00 4.04
N LEU A 126 -10.59 0.29 2.77
CA LEU A 126 -10.58 1.65 2.25
C LEU A 126 -11.60 2.55 2.97
N PRO A 127 -11.29 3.83 3.24
CA PRO A 127 -10.09 4.52 2.82
C PRO A 127 -8.87 4.24 3.69
N VAL A 128 -7.68 4.14 3.06
CA VAL A 128 -6.40 4.01 3.76
C VAL A 128 -5.45 5.15 3.38
N THR A 129 -4.58 5.53 4.30
CA THR A 129 -3.54 6.53 4.04
C THR A 129 -2.19 5.84 3.88
N ALA A 130 -1.62 5.91 2.69
CA ALA A 130 -0.27 5.43 2.42
C ALA A 130 0.73 6.58 2.45
N THR A 131 1.82 6.38 3.18
CA THR A 131 2.90 7.37 3.33
C THR A 131 4.19 6.87 2.68
N PHE A 132 4.69 7.66 1.76
CA PHE A 132 5.96 7.47 1.06
C PHE A 132 6.96 8.48 1.62
N THR A 133 7.96 8.01 2.36
CA THR A 133 8.92 8.89 3.03
C THR A 133 10.29 8.77 2.38
N ASN A 134 10.89 9.90 2.02
CA ASN A 134 12.25 9.99 1.48
C ASN A 134 12.53 9.00 0.34
N GLN A 135 11.56 8.85 -0.57
CA GLN A 135 11.71 7.95 -1.71
C GLN A 135 12.73 8.52 -2.70
N SER A 136 13.78 7.77 -2.99
CA SER A 136 14.76 8.15 -4.00
C SER A 136 14.20 7.84 -5.39
N VAL A 137 13.99 8.88 -6.19
CA VAL A 137 13.48 8.78 -7.55
C VAL A 137 14.61 9.13 -8.52
N PRO A 138 15.18 8.14 -9.23
CA PRO A 138 16.28 8.37 -10.14
C PRO A 138 15.86 9.17 -11.36
N LYS A 139 16.85 9.88 -11.93
CA LYS A 139 16.70 10.55 -13.22
C LYS A 139 16.58 9.52 -14.34
N VAL A 140 15.56 9.68 -15.18
CA VAL A 140 15.36 8.92 -16.41
C VAL A 140 15.99 9.66 -17.59
N SER A 141 15.77 10.99 -17.67
CA SER A 141 16.31 11.82 -18.77
C SER A 141 16.38 13.28 -18.36
N GLY A 142 17.06 14.08 -19.17
CA GLY A 142 17.24 15.51 -19.00
C GLY A 142 18.70 15.90 -18.85
N ILE A 143 19.03 17.12 -19.30
CA ILE A 143 20.36 17.70 -19.24
C ILE A 143 20.41 18.63 -18.03
N PHE A 144 21.57 18.68 -17.33
CA PHE A 144 21.76 19.49 -16.11
C PHE A 144 20.78 19.17 -14.96
N CYS A 145 20.28 17.95 -14.91
CA CYS A 145 19.37 17.47 -13.88
C CYS A 145 20.15 16.70 -12.80
N PRO A 146 19.76 16.83 -11.50
CA PRO A 146 20.28 15.93 -10.46
C PRO A 146 20.08 14.46 -10.83
N GLY A 147 21.00 13.60 -10.41
CA GLY A 147 20.92 12.15 -10.70
C GLY A 147 19.72 11.45 -10.05
N SER A 148 19.20 12.01 -8.97
CA SER A 148 17.97 11.58 -8.30
C SER A 148 17.37 12.74 -7.53
N VAL A 149 16.09 12.60 -7.20
CA VAL A 149 15.37 13.47 -6.26
C VAL A 149 14.83 12.63 -5.11
N SER A 150 14.65 13.25 -3.94
CA SER A 150 13.95 12.61 -2.82
C SER A 150 12.52 13.13 -2.76
N LEU A 151 11.54 12.22 -2.65
CA LEU A 151 10.13 12.52 -2.60
C LEU A 151 9.52 12.02 -1.28
N THR A 152 8.75 12.88 -0.63
CA THR A 152 7.91 12.52 0.51
C THR A 152 6.49 12.98 0.26
N ALA A 153 5.53 12.07 0.37
CA ALA A 153 4.11 12.34 0.17
C ALA A 153 3.25 11.33 0.93
N SER A 154 2.04 11.74 1.32
CA SER A 154 1.02 10.84 1.84
C SER A 154 -0.23 10.95 0.97
N TYR A 155 -0.86 9.82 0.68
CA TYR A 155 -2.07 9.75 -0.14
C TYR A 155 -3.17 8.98 0.57
N VAL A 156 -4.38 9.53 0.55
CA VAL A 156 -5.58 8.82 0.94
C VAL A 156 -6.13 8.09 -0.28
N PHE A 157 -6.09 6.76 -0.23
CA PHE A 157 -6.71 5.88 -1.23
C PHE A 157 -8.15 5.61 -0.81
N SER A 158 -9.09 5.79 -1.74
CA SER A 158 -10.52 5.57 -1.52
C SER A 158 -11.21 5.06 -2.77
N GLN A 159 -12.28 4.30 -2.57
CA GLN A 159 -13.24 3.98 -3.66
C GLN A 159 -14.37 5.02 -3.65
N PRO A 160 -14.92 5.35 -4.82
CA PRO A 160 -16.08 6.27 -4.92
C PRO A 160 -17.35 5.70 -4.33
#